data_05fe1b11edc105d73e6ea0198bd6964f
#
_entry.id   05fe1b11edc105d73e6ea0198bd6964f
#
_cell.length_a   1.000
_cell.length_b   1.000
_cell.length_c   1.000
_cell.angle_alpha   90.00
_cell.angle_beta   90.00
_cell.angle_gamma   90.00
#
_symmetry.space_group_name_H-M   'P 1'
#
loop_
_entity.id
_entity.type
_entity.pdbx_description
1 polymer ?
#
loop_
_entity_poly.entity_id
_entity_poly.type
_entity_poly.pdbx_seq_one_letter_code
_entity_poly.pdbx_strand_id
1 'polypeptide(L)'
;KIKTKLMRIKMSIVDLPLDQRNIILTRSKEGIFDIKKIFSSKGANVYDFPAISIGDPDDLDPLDEALNQINEFHWIIFSSSNGIKFVNKRLRYHNSSLKECSKKIKIAVVGEKTAKTLNDFGIEPDFIPPEYVAESLIDNFPISGYGLRVFLPRVQTGGRDLIADEFRKAGSRVSEVAAYETRCPESIPEETINIISNRKVDAMIF
;
A
#
# COMPACT_ATOMS: atom_id res chain seq x y z
N LYS A 1 57.35 -32.30 26.70
CA LYS A 1 56.29 -31.52 27.33
C LYS A 1 55.87 -30.42 26.35
N ILE A 2 54.87 -30.69 25.54
CA ILE A 2 54.29 -29.75 24.59
C ILE A 2 53.13 -29.06 25.32
N LYS A 3 53.26 -27.79 25.64
CA LYS A 3 52.19 -26.96 26.18
C LYS A 3 51.36 -26.47 25.00
N THR A 4 50.21 -27.11 24.78
CA THR A 4 49.19 -26.66 23.84
C THR A 4 48.54 -25.38 24.40
N LYS A 5 48.90 -24.23 23.81
CA LYS A 5 48.32 -22.94 24.13
C LYS A 5 46.98 -22.85 23.43
N LEU A 6 45.89 -23.17 24.14
CA LEU A 6 44.54 -22.90 23.64
C LEU A 6 44.38 -21.36 23.53
N MET A 7 44.42 -20.90 22.30
CA MET A 7 44.07 -19.53 21.94
C MET A 7 42.56 -19.43 21.99
N ARG A 8 42.01 -18.92 23.09
CA ARG A 8 40.60 -18.50 23.16
C ARG A 8 40.44 -17.34 22.18
N ILE A 9 39.83 -17.65 21.06
CA ILE A 9 39.30 -16.63 20.15
C ILE A 9 38.17 -15.93 20.94
N LYS A 10 38.45 -14.75 21.47
CA LYS A 10 37.43 -13.83 21.89
C LYS A 10 36.70 -13.40 20.60
N MET A 11 35.63 -14.05 20.27
CA MET A 11 34.63 -13.45 19.38
C MET A 11 34.22 -12.15 20.05
N SER A 12 34.58 -11.02 19.46
CA SER A 12 34.03 -9.73 19.84
C SER A 12 32.49 -9.84 19.67
N ILE A 13 31.78 -9.84 20.76
CA ILE A 13 30.35 -9.65 20.77
C ILE A 13 30.17 -8.27 20.17
N VAL A 14 29.65 -8.21 18.94
CA VAL A 14 29.23 -6.92 18.35
C VAL A 14 28.05 -6.50 19.21
N ASP A 15 28.27 -5.49 20.05
CA ASP A 15 27.22 -4.94 20.91
C ASP A 15 26.22 -4.20 19.99
N LEU A 16 25.13 -4.87 19.64
CA LEU A 16 24.11 -4.31 18.76
C LEU A 16 23.21 -3.38 19.57
N PRO A 17 22.91 -2.17 19.06
CA PRO A 17 22.21 -1.14 19.85
C PRO A 17 20.82 -1.54 20.33
N LEU A 18 20.22 -2.58 19.74
CA LEU A 18 18.90 -3.10 20.12
C LEU A 18 18.96 -4.56 20.53
N ASP A 19 20.14 -5.05 20.97
CA ASP A 19 20.29 -6.44 21.38
C ASP A 19 19.26 -6.82 22.43
N GLN A 20 18.57 -7.96 22.20
CA GLN A 20 17.51 -8.52 23.03
C GLN A 20 16.29 -7.59 23.26
N ARG A 21 16.15 -6.46 22.56
CA ARG A 21 14.96 -5.62 22.65
C ARG A 21 13.81 -6.22 21.87
N ASN A 22 12.65 -6.27 22.49
CA ASN A 22 11.41 -6.78 21.89
C ASN A 22 10.58 -5.63 21.34
N ILE A 23 10.49 -5.55 20.02
CA ILE A 23 9.81 -4.47 19.30
C ILE A 23 8.60 -5.05 18.58
N ILE A 24 7.44 -4.44 18.79
CA ILE A 24 6.19 -4.79 18.08
C ILE A 24 5.99 -3.81 16.92
N LEU A 25 5.69 -4.34 15.73
CA LEU A 25 5.32 -3.55 14.54
C LEU A 25 3.83 -3.71 14.26
N THR A 26 3.09 -2.58 14.18
CA THR A 26 1.63 -2.60 13.97
C THR A 26 1.21 -2.35 12.52
N ARG A 27 2.15 -2.09 11.63
CA ARG A 27 1.85 -1.85 10.21
C ARG A 27 1.31 -3.09 9.51
N SER A 28 0.65 -2.88 8.36
CA SER A 28 0.23 -3.99 7.49
C SER A 28 1.43 -4.81 7.01
N LYS A 29 1.23 -6.09 6.72
CA LYS A 29 2.30 -7.03 6.30
C LYS A 29 3.17 -6.48 5.16
N GLU A 30 2.60 -5.71 4.24
CA GLU A 30 3.34 -5.15 3.10
C GLU A 30 4.28 -4.00 3.46
N GLY A 31 4.02 -3.27 4.56
CA GLY A 31 4.87 -2.17 5.04
C GLY A 31 5.89 -2.57 6.10
N ILE A 32 5.82 -3.79 6.59
CA ILE A 32 6.63 -4.28 7.73
C ILE A 32 8.03 -4.74 7.28
N PHE A 33 8.18 -5.31 6.09
CA PHE A 33 9.38 -6.05 5.70
C PHE A 33 10.69 -5.26 5.83
N ASP A 34 10.72 -4.05 5.30
CA ASP A 34 11.94 -3.22 5.33
C ASP A 34 12.25 -2.75 6.77
N ILE A 35 11.23 -2.36 7.51
CA ILE A 35 11.37 -1.91 8.91
C ILE A 35 11.84 -3.06 9.79
N LYS A 36 11.24 -4.25 9.63
CA LYS A 36 11.62 -5.46 10.36
C LYS A 36 13.10 -5.79 10.12
N LYS A 37 13.56 -5.74 8.86
CA LYS A 37 14.95 -5.96 8.49
C LYS A 37 15.90 -4.97 9.16
N ILE A 38 15.53 -3.69 9.21
CA ILE A 38 16.34 -2.63 9.86
C ILE A 38 16.49 -2.92 11.36
N PHE A 39 15.39 -3.20 12.07
CA PHE A 39 15.45 -3.45 13.51
C PHE A 39 16.17 -4.76 13.85
N SER A 40 15.90 -5.83 13.09
CA SER A 40 16.57 -7.11 13.28
C SER A 40 18.07 -7.02 13.03
N SER A 41 18.53 -6.23 12.04
CA SER A 41 19.97 -6.01 11.79
C SER A 41 20.68 -5.27 12.94
N LYS A 42 19.91 -4.61 13.81
CA LYS A 42 20.40 -3.94 15.02
C LYS A 42 20.28 -4.80 16.30
N GLY A 43 19.88 -6.06 16.17
CA GLY A 43 19.77 -7.03 17.26
C GLY A 43 18.40 -7.14 17.91
N ALA A 44 17.39 -6.43 17.43
CA ALA A 44 16.06 -6.50 18.00
C ALA A 44 15.32 -7.82 17.65
N ASN A 45 14.56 -8.33 18.61
CA ASN A 45 13.50 -9.30 18.36
C ASN A 45 12.26 -8.55 17.88
N VAL A 46 11.83 -8.81 16.66
CA VAL A 46 10.74 -8.05 16.03
C VAL A 46 9.52 -8.92 15.85
N TYR A 47 8.41 -8.47 16.41
CA TYR A 47 7.12 -9.17 16.45
C TYR A 47 6.09 -8.43 15.63
N ASP A 48 5.34 -9.17 14.81
CA ASP A 48 4.30 -8.62 13.98
C ASP A 48 2.98 -8.55 14.76
N PHE A 49 2.40 -7.36 14.81
CA PHE A 49 1.05 -7.11 15.34
C PHE A 49 0.29 -6.23 14.35
N PRO A 50 -0.03 -6.74 13.17
CA PRO A 50 -0.69 -5.92 12.16
C PRO A 50 -2.02 -5.39 12.72
N ALA A 51 -2.16 -4.08 12.80
CA ALA A 51 -3.40 -3.44 13.23
C ALA A 51 -4.48 -3.50 12.15
N ILE A 52 -4.05 -3.64 10.89
CA ILE A 52 -4.91 -3.73 9.72
C ILE A 52 -4.43 -4.81 8.76
N SER A 53 -5.39 -5.44 8.08
CA SER A 53 -5.18 -6.27 6.90
C SER A 53 -5.84 -5.61 5.70
N ILE A 54 -5.22 -5.74 4.52
CA ILE A 54 -5.74 -5.20 3.28
C ILE A 54 -6.06 -6.37 2.38
N GLY A 55 -7.29 -6.44 1.90
CA GLY A 55 -7.80 -7.54 1.10
C GLY A 55 -8.71 -7.11 -0.02
N ASP A 56 -9.28 -8.09 -0.73
CA ASP A 56 -10.29 -7.84 -1.74
C ASP A 56 -11.55 -7.25 -1.08
N PRO A 57 -12.35 -6.43 -1.80
CA PRO A 57 -13.64 -5.96 -1.31
C PRO A 57 -14.61 -7.13 -1.08
N ASP A 58 -15.73 -6.88 -0.39
CA ASP A 58 -16.73 -7.90 -0.11
C ASP A 58 -17.43 -8.40 -1.40
N ASP A 59 -17.57 -7.48 -2.36
CA ASP A 59 -18.15 -7.74 -3.67
C ASP A 59 -17.18 -7.27 -4.76
N LEU A 60 -16.81 -8.18 -5.65
CA LEU A 60 -15.91 -7.91 -6.78
C LEU A 60 -16.65 -7.60 -8.08
N ASP A 61 -17.96 -7.86 -8.15
CA ASP A 61 -18.73 -7.69 -9.39
C ASP A 61 -18.70 -6.26 -9.92
N PRO A 62 -18.85 -5.18 -9.08
CA PRO A 62 -18.75 -3.81 -9.55
C PRO A 62 -17.36 -3.46 -10.10
N LEU A 63 -16.31 -4.05 -9.50
CA LEU A 63 -14.93 -3.87 -10.00
C LEU A 63 -14.77 -4.56 -11.36
N ASP A 64 -15.27 -5.78 -11.51
CA ASP A 64 -15.19 -6.52 -12.76
C ASP A 64 -15.96 -5.83 -13.89
N GLU A 65 -17.16 -5.31 -13.61
CA GLU A 65 -17.93 -4.52 -14.57
C GLU A 65 -17.14 -3.29 -15.05
N ALA A 66 -16.52 -2.54 -14.11
CA ALA A 66 -15.71 -1.38 -14.47
C ALA A 66 -14.46 -1.77 -15.26
N LEU A 67 -13.81 -2.87 -14.90
CA LEU A 67 -12.60 -3.35 -15.61
C LEU A 67 -12.94 -3.90 -17.00
N ASN A 68 -14.09 -4.54 -17.19
CA ASN A 68 -14.55 -4.99 -18.51
C ASN A 68 -14.79 -3.80 -19.48
N GLN A 69 -15.15 -2.63 -18.92
CA GLN A 69 -15.38 -1.41 -19.66
C GLN A 69 -14.19 -0.42 -19.55
N ILE A 70 -13.00 -0.87 -19.12
CA ILE A 70 -11.88 0.01 -18.77
C ILE A 70 -11.47 0.93 -19.93
N ASN A 71 -11.55 0.45 -21.16
CA ASN A 71 -11.21 1.24 -22.36
C ASN A 71 -12.23 2.35 -22.69
N GLU A 72 -13.36 2.40 -22.03
CA GLU A 72 -14.34 3.46 -22.19
C GLU A 72 -14.10 4.66 -21.27
N PHE A 73 -13.23 4.51 -20.28
CA PHE A 73 -12.83 5.62 -19.43
C PHE A 73 -11.74 6.46 -20.11
N HIS A 74 -11.75 7.76 -19.84
CA HIS A 74 -10.70 8.68 -20.27
C HIS A 74 -9.55 8.72 -19.27
N TRP A 75 -9.88 8.58 -17.99
CA TRP A 75 -8.94 8.65 -16.88
C TRP A 75 -9.21 7.59 -15.82
N ILE A 76 -8.13 7.04 -15.28
CA ILE A 76 -8.13 6.36 -13.98
C ILE A 76 -7.44 7.27 -12.97
N ILE A 77 -8.05 7.47 -11.80
CA ILE A 77 -7.43 8.27 -10.74
C ILE A 77 -7.15 7.36 -9.54
N PHE A 78 -5.88 7.20 -9.19
CA PHE A 78 -5.47 6.45 -8.02
C PHE A 78 -5.09 7.39 -6.87
N SER A 79 -5.86 7.37 -5.79
CA SER A 79 -5.54 8.07 -4.54
C SER A 79 -4.66 7.24 -3.60
N SER A 80 -4.42 5.97 -3.91
CA SER A 80 -3.69 5.03 -3.05
C SER A 80 -2.90 4.00 -3.86
N SER A 81 -1.71 3.65 -3.37
CA SER A 81 -0.91 2.53 -3.89
C SER A 81 -1.65 1.19 -3.87
N ASN A 82 -2.55 0.99 -2.89
CA ASN A 82 -3.35 -0.22 -2.82
C ASN A 82 -4.34 -0.31 -3.97
N GLY A 83 -4.97 0.79 -4.36
CA GLY A 83 -5.83 0.83 -5.55
C GLY A 83 -5.12 0.30 -6.80
N ILE A 84 -3.87 0.75 -7.04
CA ILE A 84 -3.06 0.26 -8.16
C ILE A 84 -2.83 -1.26 -8.08
N LYS A 85 -2.41 -1.75 -6.90
CA LYS A 85 -2.08 -3.16 -6.70
C LYS A 85 -3.30 -4.07 -6.91
N PHE A 86 -4.43 -3.70 -6.32
CA PHE A 86 -5.65 -4.50 -6.40
C PHE A 86 -6.31 -4.46 -7.78
N VAL A 87 -6.36 -3.29 -8.43
CA VAL A 87 -6.79 -3.18 -9.83
C VAL A 87 -5.91 -4.03 -10.74
N ASN A 88 -4.58 -3.93 -10.63
CA ASN A 88 -3.68 -4.74 -11.46
C ASN A 88 -3.79 -6.24 -11.13
N LYS A 89 -3.96 -6.61 -9.85
CA LYS A 89 -4.23 -8.00 -9.43
C LYS A 89 -5.49 -8.54 -10.12
N ARG A 90 -6.57 -7.75 -10.12
CA ARG A 90 -7.84 -8.16 -10.72
C ARG A 90 -7.79 -8.22 -12.25
N LEU A 91 -7.13 -7.26 -12.89
CA LEU A 91 -6.87 -7.31 -14.34
C LEU A 91 -6.07 -8.56 -14.73
N ARG A 92 -5.05 -8.94 -13.94
CA ARG A 92 -4.28 -10.17 -14.19
C ARG A 92 -5.15 -11.42 -14.08
N TYR A 93 -6.10 -11.46 -13.17
CA TYR A 93 -7.08 -12.55 -13.07
C TYR A 93 -7.88 -12.69 -14.38
N HIS A 94 -8.18 -11.57 -15.06
CA HIS A 94 -8.84 -11.54 -16.37
C HIS A 94 -7.86 -11.57 -17.56
N ASN A 95 -6.62 -12.08 -17.38
CA ASN A 95 -5.59 -12.18 -18.42
C ASN A 95 -5.22 -10.83 -19.06
N SER A 96 -5.30 -9.72 -18.32
CA SER A 96 -4.91 -8.37 -18.72
C SER A 96 -3.95 -7.75 -17.70
N SER A 97 -3.53 -6.52 -17.92
CA SER A 97 -2.69 -5.76 -16.97
C SER A 97 -2.95 -4.27 -17.06
N LEU A 98 -2.67 -3.56 -15.95
CA LEU A 98 -2.77 -2.11 -15.94
C LEU A 98 -1.85 -1.45 -16.97
N LYS A 99 -0.69 -2.06 -17.24
CA LYS A 99 0.25 -1.61 -18.27
C LYS A 99 -0.30 -1.70 -19.69
N GLU A 100 -1.12 -2.69 -19.98
CA GLU A 100 -1.80 -2.78 -21.27
C GLU A 100 -2.90 -1.73 -21.39
N CYS A 101 -3.66 -1.53 -20.33
CA CYS A 101 -4.73 -0.53 -20.25
C CYS A 101 -4.16 0.90 -20.39
N SER A 102 -3.01 1.20 -19.75
CA SER A 102 -2.39 2.53 -19.76
C SER A 102 -1.98 3.03 -21.18
N LYS A 103 -1.98 2.15 -22.16
CA LYS A 103 -1.75 2.57 -23.57
C LYS A 103 -2.95 3.30 -24.18
N LYS A 104 -4.13 3.17 -23.59
CA LYS A 104 -5.39 3.69 -24.13
C LYS A 104 -6.11 4.64 -23.19
N ILE A 105 -5.79 4.61 -21.90
CA ILE A 105 -6.42 5.40 -20.86
C ILE A 105 -5.34 6.15 -20.09
N LYS A 106 -5.63 7.40 -19.72
CA LYS A 106 -4.72 8.22 -18.92
C LYS A 106 -4.82 7.89 -17.44
N ILE A 107 -3.69 7.99 -16.73
CA ILE A 107 -3.62 7.67 -15.31
C ILE A 107 -3.15 8.88 -14.52
N ALA A 108 -3.95 9.31 -13.54
CA ALA A 108 -3.58 10.30 -12.55
C ALA A 108 -3.35 9.63 -11.18
N VAL A 109 -2.42 10.16 -10.40
CA VAL A 109 -2.13 9.71 -9.03
C VAL A 109 -2.07 10.91 -8.10
N VAL A 110 -2.55 10.76 -6.86
CA VAL A 110 -2.59 11.88 -5.90
C VAL A 110 -1.25 12.09 -5.20
N GLY A 111 -0.46 11.04 -4.96
CA GLY A 111 0.73 11.14 -4.12
C GLY A 111 1.96 10.45 -4.65
N GLU A 112 3.13 10.89 -4.18
CA GLU A 112 4.45 10.38 -4.58
C GLU A 112 4.59 8.86 -4.40
N LYS A 113 4.14 8.33 -3.25
CA LYS A 113 4.15 6.88 -2.99
C LYS A 113 3.29 6.11 -4.00
N THR A 114 2.17 6.69 -4.41
CA THR A 114 1.28 6.11 -5.41
C THR A 114 1.92 6.15 -6.79
N ALA A 115 2.58 7.27 -7.15
CA ALA A 115 3.36 7.40 -8.37
C ALA A 115 4.49 6.38 -8.44
N LYS A 116 5.27 6.25 -7.36
CA LYS A 116 6.33 5.24 -7.26
C LYS A 116 5.79 3.82 -7.47
N THR A 117 4.66 3.49 -6.84
CA THR A 117 4.04 2.18 -7.04
C THR A 117 3.63 1.96 -8.49
N LEU A 118 3.11 2.98 -9.19
CA LEU A 118 2.77 2.89 -10.60
C LEU A 118 4.01 2.66 -11.46
N ASN A 119 5.11 3.37 -11.15
CA ASN A 119 6.41 3.22 -11.82
C ASN A 119 6.99 1.81 -11.63
N ASP A 120 6.80 1.18 -10.46
CA ASP A 120 7.22 -0.22 -10.21
C ASP A 120 6.49 -1.22 -11.16
N PHE A 121 5.32 -0.87 -11.69
CA PHE A 121 4.62 -1.62 -12.75
C PHE A 121 5.07 -1.22 -14.17
N GLY A 122 6.04 -0.31 -14.30
CA GLY A 122 6.56 0.18 -15.58
C GLY A 122 5.56 1.10 -16.30
N ILE A 123 4.81 1.89 -15.53
CA ILE A 123 3.82 2.86 -16.02
C ILE A 123 4.15 4.21 -15.39
N GLU A 124 4.32 5.25 -16.22
CA GLU A 124 4.41 6.61 -15.73
C GLU A 124 3.02 7.24 -15.64
N PRO A 125 2.68 7.96 -14.56
CA PRO A 125 1.42 8.67 -14.49
C PRO A 125 1.39 9.84 -15.48
N ASP A 126 0.25 10.04 -16.12
CA ASP A 126 0.03 11.18 -17.02
C ASP A 126 -0.15 12.50 -16.24
N PHE A 127 -0.56 12.40 -14.97
CA PHE A 127 -0.70 13.55 -14.09
C PHE A 127 -0.43 13.21 -12.61
N ILE A 128 0.36 14.10 -11.98
CA ILE A 128 0.60 14.14 -10.55
C ILE A 128 0.39 15.58 -10.10
N PRO A 129 -0.44 15.87 -9.08
CA PRO A 129 -0.64 17.24 -8.62
C PRO A 129 0.64 17.80 -7.96
N PRO A 130 0.82 19.13 -7.97
CA PRO A 130 1.96 19.79 -7.30
C PRO A 130 2.03 19.52 -5.80
N GLU A 131 0.87 19.44 -5.14
CA GLU A 131 0.73 19.03 -3.75
C GLU A 131 0.01 17.68 -3.72
N TYR A 132 0.44 16.78 -2.84
CA TYR A 132 -0.03 15.40 -2.78
C TYR A 132 -1.34 15.25 -2.02
N VAL A 133 -2.32 16.08 -2.36
CA VAL A 133 -3.66 16.11 -1.76
C VAL A 133 -4.74 16.13 -2.85
N ALA A 134 -5.96 15.72 -2.48
CA ALA A 134 -7.08 15.63 -3.41
C ALA A 134 -7.46 17.01 -4.00
N GLU A 135 -7.41 18.04 -3.19
CA GLU A 135 -7.69 19.42 -3.55
C GLU A 135 -6.74 19.89 -4.68
N SER A 136 -5.45 19.63 -4.52
CA SER A 136 -4.46 20.01 -5.53
C SER A 136 -4.63 19.24 -6.84
N LEU A 137 -5.08 17.97 -6.79
CA LEU A 137 -5.40 17.20 -7.99
C LEU A 137 -6.57 17.87 -8.74
N ILE A 138 -7.60 18.30 -8.03
CA ILE A 138 -8.78 18.93 -8.61
C ILE A 138 -8.41 20.29 -9.23
N ASP A 139 -7.72 21.15 -8.47
CA ASP A 139 -7.40 22.52 -8.88
C ASP A 139 -6.42 22.58 -10.07
N ASN A 140 -5.56 21.59 -10.18
CA ASN A 140 -4.51 21.54 -11.22
C ASN A 140 -4.76 20.50 -12.31
N PHE A 141 -5.94 19.87 -12.35
CA PHE A 141 -6.22 18.85 -13.34
C PHE A 141 -6.06 19.40 -14.77
N PRO A 142 -5.34 18.69 -15.68
CA PRO A 142 -4.86 19.28 -16.93
C PRO A 142 -5.94 19.59 -17.96
N ILE A 143 -7.17 19.14 -17.74
CA ILE A 143 -8.31 19.33 -18.65
C ILE A 143 -9.59 19.58 -17.86
N SER A 144 -10.58 20.23 -18.52
CA SER A 144 -11.93 20.36 -17.95
C SER A 144 -12.53 18.98 -17.67
N GLY A 145 -13.22 18.88 -16.52
CA GLY A 145 -13.96 17.67 -16.15
C GLY A 145 -15.20 17.40 -17.03
N TYR A 146 -15.66 18.36 -17.82
CA TYR A 146 -16.90 18.22 -18.58
C TYR A 146 -16.85 17.08 -19.61
N GLY A 147 -17.83 16.18 -19.52
CA GLY A 147 -17.94 15.04 -20.42
C GLY A 147 -16.93 13.93 -20.22
N LEU A 148 -16.06 14.01 -19.21
CA LEU A 148 -15.12 12.95 -18.91
C LEU A 148 -15.81 11.72 -18.32
N ARG A 149 -15.27 10.55 -18.65
CA ARG A 149 -15.56 9.29 -17.95
C ARG A 149 -14.33 8.97 -17.11
N VAL A 150 -14.51 8.99 -15.80
CA VAL A 150 -13.44 8.80 -14.82
C VAL A 150 -13.69 7.53 -14.04
N PHE A 151 -12.68 6.66 -13.96
CA PHE A 151 -12.66 5.50 -13.08
C PHE A 151 -11.89 5.84 -11.81
N LEU A 152 -12.51 5.69 -10.66
CA LEU A 152 -11.96 5.99 -9.35
C LEU A 152 -12.01 4.75 -8.46
N PRO A 153 -11.00 3.84 -8.54
CA PRO A 153 -10.89 2.69 -7.66
C PRO A 153 -10.44 3.13 -6.27
N ARG A 154 -11.17 2.72 -5.24
CA ARG A 154 -10.93 3.17 -3.86
C ARG A 154 -11.08 2.03 -2.84
N VAL A 155 -10.83 2.35 -1.57
CA VAL A 155 -11.18 1.46 -0.46
C VAL A 155 -12.71 1.35 -0.34
N GLN A 156 -13.21 0.16 0.04
CA GLN A 156 -14.66 -0.08 0.18
C GLN A 156 -15.25 0.79 1.29
N THR A 157 -14.62 0.79 2.48
CA THR A 157 -15.12 1.51 3.63
C THR A 157 -14.19 2.67 4.00
N GLY A 158 -14.76 3.84 4.18
CA GLY A 158 -14.00 5.05 4.46
C GLY A 158 -13.35 5.63 3.21
N GLY A 159 -12.72 6.75 3.36
CA GLY A 159 -12.12 7.50 2.26
C GLY A 159 -12.87 8.80 2.04
N ARG A 160 -12.22 9.72 1.33
CA ARG A 160 -12.80 11.03 1.03
C ARG A 160 -13.44 10.99 -0.35
N ASP A 161 -14.69 11.40 -0.42
CA ASP A 161 -15.47 11.46 -1.66
C ASP A 161 -15.18 12.71 -2.49
N LEU A 162 -14.31 13.60 -1.97
CA LEU A 162 -14.03 14.91 -2.55
C LEU A 162 -13.68 14.86 -4.04
N ILE A 163 -12.82 13.92 -4.46
CA ILE A 163 -12.41 13.79 -5.87
C ILE A 163 -13.63 13.45 -6.73
N ALA A 164 -14.42 12.46 -6.31
CA ALA A 164 -15.59 12.02 -7.06
C ALA A 164 -16.61 13.15 -7.19
N ASP A 165 -16.86 13.86 -6.10
CA ASP A 165 -17.86 14.92 -6.04
C ASP A 165 -17.47 16.12 -6.91
N GLU A 166 -16.22 16.56 -6.85
CA GLU A 166 -15.75 17.68 -7.67
C GLU A 166 -15.74 17.34 -9.17
N PHE A 167 -15.32 16.13 -9.55
CA PHE A 167 -15.42 15.71 -10.94
C PHE A 167 -16.88 15.60 -11.42
N ARG A 168 -17.81 15.13 -10.57
CA ARG A 168 -19.24 15.11 -10.90
C ARG A 168 -19.80 16.54 -11.06
N LYS A 169 -19.45 17.47 -10.17
CA LYS A 169 -19.82 18.91 -10.28
C LYS A 169 -19.28 19.53 -11.56
N ALA A 170 -18.06 19.14 -11.98
CA ALA A 170 -17.49 19.58 -13.24
C ALA A 170 -18.11 18.93 -14.49
N GLY A 171 -19.10 18.06 -14.34
CA GLY A 171 -19.81 17.40 -15.45
C GLY A 171 -19.20 16.09 -15.91
N SER A 172 -18.32 15.46 -15.11
CA SER A 172 -17.79 14.14 -15.38
C SER A 172 -18.78 13.03 -14.99
N ARG A 173 -18.69 11.89 -15.69
CA ARG A 173 -19.27 10.63 -15.24
C ARG A 173 -18.22 9.86 -14.46
N VAL A 174 -18.41 9.77 -13.15
CA VAL A 174 -17.45 9.10 -12.25
C VAL A 174 -17.97 7.74 -11.85
N SER A 175 -17.23 6.69 -12.25
CA SER A 175 -17.40 5.34 -11.76
C SER A 175 -16.49 5.14 -10.55
N GLU A 176 -17.07 5.20 -9.37
CA GLU A 176 -16.41 5.02 -8.09
C GLU A 176 -16.66 3.61 -7.60
N VAL A 177 -15.59 2.82 -7.45
CA VAL A 177 -15.71 1.38 -7.21
C VAL A 177 -14.74 0.93 -6.12
N ALA A 178 -15.20 0.06 -5.23
CA ALA A 178 -14.36 -0.60 -4.25
C ALA A 178 -13.36 -1.54 -4.95
N ALA A 179 -12.07 -1.23 -4.83
CA ALA A 179 -11.01 -2.07 -5.37
C ALA A 179 -10.32 -2.90 -4.29
N TYR A 180 -10.40 -2.49 -3.03
CA TYR A 180 -9.85 -3.19 -1.87
C TYR A 180 -10.60 -2.79 -0.60
N GLU A 181 -10.39 -3.56 0.47
CA GLU A 181 -10.94 -3.27 1.78
C GLU A 181 -9.85 -3.35 2.86
N THR A 182 -10.02 -2.55 3.90
CA THR A 182 -9.17 -2.55 5.09
C THR A 182 -9.96 -3.12 6.27
N ARG A 183 -9.48 -4.22 6.83
CA ARG A 183 -10.15 -4.96 7.92
C ARG A 183 -9.25 -5.10 9.12
N CYS A 184 -9.83 -5.41 10.26
CA CYS A 184 -9.07 -5.97 11.38
C CYS A 184 -8.50 -7.34 10.95
N PRO A 185 -7.26 -7.67 11.32
CA PRO A 185 -6.72 -9.01 11.11
C PRO A 185 -7.56 -10.07 11.82
N GLU A 186 -7.72 -11.23 11.19
CA GLU A 186 -8.47 -12.35 11.77
C GLU A 186 -7.79 -12.93 13.01
N SER A 187 -6.46 -12.84 13.08
CA SER A 187 -5.69 -13.35 14.20
C SER A 187 -4.40 -12.55 14.41
N ILE A 188 -3.96 -12.53 15.64
CA ILE A 188 -2.65 -12.01 16.05
C ILE A 188 -1.71 -13.22 16.25
N PRO A 189 -0.43 -13.14 15.79
CA PRO A 189 0.54 -14.22 16.02
C PRO A 189 0.67 -14.55 17.50
N GLU A 190 0.67 -15.83 17.82
CA GLU A 190 0.70 -16.31 19.22
C GLU A 190 1.95 -15.82 19.95
N GLU A 191 3.09 -15.77 19.28
CA GLU A 191 4.33 -15.23 19.82
C GLU A 191 4.20 -13.76 20.28
N THR A 192 3.44 -12.96 19.52
CA THR A 192 3.18 -11.55 19.86
C THR A 192 2.26 -11.45 21.08
N ILE A 193 1.22 -12.29 21.13
CA ILE A 193 0.32 -12.36 22.30
C ILE A 193 1.13 -12.72 23.54
N ASN A 194 2.00 -13.71 23.45
CA ASN A 194 2.83 -14.17 24.56
C ASN A 194 3.76 -13.06 25.10
N ILE A 195 4.39 -12.30 24.24
CA ILE A 195 5.27 -11.18 24.65
C ILE A 195 4.48 -10.07 25.35
N ILE A 196 3.31 -9.73 24.83
CA ILE A 196 2.43 -8.71 25.42
C ILE A 196 1.95 -9.18 26.80
N SER A 197 1.44 -10.41 26.91
CA SER A 197 0.91 -10.97 28.16
C SER A 197 1.97 -11.08 29.24
N ASN A 198 3.22 -11.37 28.85
CA ASN A 198 4.36 -11.45 29.78
C ASN A 198 5.01 -10.08 30.06
N ARG A 199 4.45 -8.97 29.57
CA ARG A 199 4.98 -7.60 29.74
C ARG A 199 6.44 -7.45 29.31
N LYS A 200 6.85 -8.13 28.24
CA LYS A 200 8.23 -8.12 27.70
C LYS A 200 8.40 -7.22 26.48
N VAL A 201 7.50 -6.28 26.25
CA VAL A 201 7.55 -5.34 25.14
C VAL A 201 8.38 -4.13 25.53
N ASP A 202 9.44 -3.83 24.78
CA ASP A 202 10.28 -2.64 24.97
C ASP A 202 9.74 -1.44 24.14
N ALA A 203 9.22 -1.67 22.93
CA ALA A 203 8.67 -0.63 22.07
C ALA A 203 7.57 -1.15 21.14
N MET A 204 6.66 -0.26 20.75
CA MET A 204 5.65 -0.50 19.74
C MET A 204 5.72 0.60 18.68
N ILE A 205 5.76 0.23 17.39
CA ILE A 205 5.91 1.12 16.25
C ILE A 205 4.63 1.08 15.43
N PHE A 206 4.04 2.26 15.20
CA PHE A 206 2.78 2.46 14.46
C PHE A 206 3.01 2.91 13.01
#